data_f289d23a37047fe336a96bd49eacebc6
#
_entry.id   f289d23a37047fe336a96bd49eacebc6
#
_cell.length_a   1.000
_cell.length_b   1.000
_cell.length_c   1.000
_cell.angle_alpha   90.00
_cell.angle_beta   90.00
_cell.angle_gamma   90.00
#
_symmetry.space_group_name_H-M   'P 1'
#
loop_
_entity.id
_entity.type
_entity.pdbx_description
1 polymer ?
#
loop_
_entity_poly.entity_id
_entity_poly.type
_entity_poly.pdbx_seq_one_letter_code
_entity_poly.pdbx_strand_id
1 'polypeptide(L)'
;PNLRASQAVEKLWEAILATSRVTEDPIAAWQAHNQDLHDRCAYLNSLHIRELHYKASNGTDFHVGMIPEARFCGGAEKSLQGIVFNPNIPSEECFISPMRGKAEGIVYSSKPLSYQSQLIDRFWIRFHEGKAVEWHAEENNDLLTKLIEMDEGSSYLGECALVPFDSPINQSGILFYNTLFDENASCHMAFGEAYPCIKNGSNMTRE
;
A
#
# COMPACT_ATOMS: atom_id res chain seq x y z
N PRO A 1 -25.90 -13.04 10.03
CA PRO A 1 -27.33 -12.88 9.69
C PRO A 1 -27.47 -12.87 8.17
N ASN A 2 -28.39 -13.72 7.64
CA ASN A 2 -28.66 -13.78 6.21
C ASN A 2 -29.38 -12.49 5.78
N LEU A 3 -28.63 -11.55 5.21
CA LEU A 3 -29.19 -10.36 4.58
C LEU A 3 -29.84 -10.71 3.23
N ARG A 4 -30.91 -10.02 2.87
CA ARG A 4 -31.40 -10.05 1.49
C ARG A 4 -30.36 -9.36 0.60
N ALA A 5 -30.26 -9.75 -0.67
CA ALA A 5 -29.25 -9.21 -1.59
C ALA A 5 -29.24 -7.67 -1.65
N SER A 6 -30.42 -7.02 -1.69
CA SER A 6 -30.52 -5.55 -1.65
C SER A 6 -29.94 -4.93 -0.35
N GLN A 7 -30.23 -5.56 0.78
CA GLN A 7 -29.71 -5.09 2.08
C GLN A 7 -28.18 -5.26 2.18
N ALA A 8 -27.63 -6.32 1.57
CA ALA A 8 -26.19 -6.53 1.51
C ALA A 8 -25.51 -5.46 0.65
N VAL A 9 -26.10 -5.11 -0.49
CA VAL A 9 -25.62 -4.04 -1.37
C VAL A 9 -25.65 -2.68 -0.67
N GLU A 10 -26.76 -2.35 0.01
CA GLU A 10 -26.87 -1.10 0.78
C GLU A 10 -25.79 -1.00 1.87
N LYS A 11 -25.59 -2.07 2.65
CA LYS A 11 -24.52 -2.11 3.66
C LYS A 11 -23.11 -2.01 3.09
N LEU A 12 -22.87 -2.59 1.93
CA LEU A 12 -21.58 -2.46 1.25
C LEU A 12 -21.36 -1.00 0.82
N TRP A 13 -22.38 -0.34 0.26
CA TRP A 13 -22.28 1.08 -0.09
C TRP A 13 -22.09 1.98 1.13
N GLU A 14 -22.78 1.72 2.23
CA GLU A 14 -22.55 2.44 3.50
C GLU A 14 -21.09 2.32 3.95
N ALA A 15 -20.53 1.10 3.89
CA ALA A 15 -19.13 0.87 4.25
C ALA A 15 -18.15 1.57 3.29
N ILE A 16 -18.38 1.47 1.98
CA ILE A 16 -17.57 2.15 0.96
C ILE A 16 -17.58 3.67 1.19
N LEU A 17 -18.75 4.27 1.35
CA LEU A 17 -18.88 5.72 1.55
C LEU A 17 -18.21 6.17 2.85
N ALA A 18 -18.43 5.43 3.95
CA ALA A 18 -17.83 5.75 5.24
C ALA A 18 -16.29 5.67 5.21
N THR A 19 -15.73 4.59 4.64
CA THR A 19 -14.28 4.40 4.54
C THR A 19 -13.63 5.31 3.50
N SER A 20 -14.39 5.83 2.54
CA SER A 20 -13.96 6.85 1.57
C SER A 20 -14.20 8.30 2.06
N ARG A 21 -14.48 8.49 3.35
CA ARG A 21 -14.70 9.82 3.97
C ARG A 21 -15.84 10.63 3.34
N VAL A 22 -16.86 9.94 2.82
CA VAL A 22 -18.06 10.59 2.33
C VAL A 22 -18.97 10.90 3.52
N THR A 23 -18.79 12.09 4.07
CA THR A 23 -19.53 12.66 5.21
C THR A 23 -20.63 13.59 4.70
N GLU A 24 -21.24 14.40 5.60
CA GLU A 24 -22.18 15.46 5.21
C GLU A 24 -21.51 16.51 4.30
N ASP A 25 -20.21 16.80 4.51
CA ASP A 25 -19.39 17.63 3.62
C ASP A 25 -18.14 16.85 3.20
N PRO A 26 -18.23 16.04 2.14
CA PRO A 26 -17.10 15.23 1.68
C PRO A 26 -15.96 16.07 1.11
N ILE A 27 -16.24 17.27 0.61
CA ILE A 27 -15.20 18.16 0.08
C ILE A 27 -14.32 18.67 1.22
N ALA A 28 -14.93 19.17 2.29
CA ALA A 28 -14.19 19.61 3.47
C ALA A 28 -13.45 18.46 4.14
N ALA A 29 -14.06 17.26 4.23
CA ALA A 29 -13.42 16.06 4.77
C ALA A 29 -12.15 15.68 4.00
N TRP A 30 -12.20 15.68 2.67
CA TRP A 30 -11.04 15.39 1.83
C TRP A 30 -9.99 16.49 1.83
N GLN A 31 -10.38 17.76 1.93
CA GLN A 31 -9.42 18.85 2.12
C GLN A 31 -8.62 18.69 3.41
N ALA A 32 -9.30 18.40 4.52
CA ALA A 32 -8.65 18.15 5.81
C ALA A 32 -7.75 16.90 5.77
N HIS A 33 -8.22 15.83 5.15
CA HIS A 33 -7.47 14.59 5.03
C HIS A 33 -6.22 14.73 4.13
N ASN A 34 -6.33 15.42 3.01
CA ASN A 34 -5.18 15.73 2.16
C ASN A 34 -4.12 16.57 2.88
N GLN A 35 -4.56 17.53 3.72
CA GLN A 35 -3.63 18.30 4.54
C GLN A 35 -2.92 17.41 5.56
N ASP A 36 -3.64 16.50 6.23
CA ASP A 36 -3.05 15.56 7.19
C ASP A 36 -2.03 14.62 6.52
N LEU A 37 -2.35 14.05 5.35
CA LEU A 37 -1.41 13.24 4.57
C LEU A 37 -0.17 14.04 4.15
N HIS A 38 -0.36 15.28 3.71
CA HIS A 38 0.75 16.18 3.37
C HIS A 38 1.66 16.45 4.58
N ASP A 39 1.08 16.74 5.74
CA ASP A 39 1.82 17.02 6.97
C ASP A 39 2.58 15.77 7.46
N ARG A 40 1.97 14.58 7.37
CA ARG A 40 2.64 13.30 7.66
C ARG A 40 3.81 13.05 6.71
N CYS A 41 3.62 13.24 5.40
CA CYS A 41 4.71 13.12 4.42
C CYS A 41 5.83 14.12 4.71
N ALA A 42 5.50 15.38 5.03
CA ALA A 42 6.50 16.39 5.39
C ALA A 42 7.30 16.01 6.64
N TYR A 43 6.61 15.49 7.67
CA TYR A 43 7.25 14.98 8.88
C TYR A 43 8.19 13.81 8.58
N LEU A 44 7.71 12.78 7.89
CA LEU A 44 8.52 11.61 7.51
C LEU A 44 9.75 12.03 6.69
N ASN A 45 9.57 12.93 5.74
CA ASN A 45 10.67 13.46 4.93
C ASN A 45 11.70 14.24 5.74
N SER A 46 11.29 14.90 6.84
CA SER A 46 12.19 15.60 7.74
C SER A 46 13.12 14.68 8.55
N LEU A 47 12.72 13.42 8.73
CA LEU A 47 13.48 12.42 9.48
C LEU A 47 14.66 11.84 8.69
N HIS A 48 14.71 12.05 7.38
CA HIS A 48 15.76 11.51 6.49
C HIS A 48 15.94 9.99 6.65
N ILE A 49 14.84 9.26 6.66
CA ILE A 49 14.79 7.81 6.87
C ILE A 49 15.65 7.11 5.82
N ARG A 50 16.55 6.21 6.27
CA ARG A 50 17.42 5.40 5.41
C ARG A 50 16.97 3.95 5.29
N GLU A 51 16.25 3.49 6.29
CA GLU A 51 15.74 2.12 6.37
C GLU A 51 14.44 2.10 7.14
N LEU A 52 13.51 1.25 6.74
CA LEU A 52 12.34 0.87 7.52
C LEU A 52 12.53 -0.55 8.05
N HIS A 53 12.26 -0.75 9.34
CA HIS A 53 12.27 -2.06 9.97
C HIS A 53 10.85 -2.43 10.42
N TYR A 54 10.30 -3.45 9.80
CA TYR A 54 8.99 -3.99 10.14
C TYR A 54 9.15 -5.18 11.07
N LYS A 55 8.57 -5.09 12.25
CA LYS A 55 8.57 -6.17 13.24
C LYS A 55 7.18 -6.37 13.81
N ALA A 56 6.69 -7.61 13.75
CA ALA A 56 5.34 -7.94 14.22
C ALA A 56 5.29 -9.32 14.87
N SER A 57 4.27 -9.55 15.71
CA SER A 57 4.09 -10.79 16.45
C SER A 57 3.76 -12.01 15.57
N ASN A 58 3.38 -11.79 14.30
CA ASN A 58 3.13 -12.86 13.33
C ASN A 58 4.41 -13.53 12.79
N GLY A 59 5.59 -13.05 13.20
CA GLY A 59 6.89 -13.56 12.73
C GLY A 59 7.58 -12.65 11.72
N THR A 60 6.97 -11.53 11.32
CA THR A 60 7.62 -10.52 10.48
C THR A 60 8.83 -9.94 11.19
N ASP A 61 9.98 -10.03 10.53
CA ASP A 61 11.23 -9.32 10.86
C ASP A 61 11.91 -8.97 9.53
N PHE A 62 11.66 -7.74 9.06
CA PHE A 62 11.94 -7.34 7.69
C PHE A 62 12.49 -5.92 7.63
N HIS A 63 13.61 -5.77 6.95
CA HIS A 63 14.31 -4.51 6.73
C HIS A 63 14.23 -4.11 5.27
N VAL A 64 13.99 -2.85 4.98
CA VAL A 64 14.00 -2.32 3.64
C VAL A 64 14.68 -0.96 3.60
N GLY A 65 15.73 -0.86 2.79
CA GLY A 65 16.52 0.37 2.60
C GLY A 65 15.84 1.32 1.63
N MET A 66 15.95 2.62 1.90
CA MET A 66 15.37 3.68 1.08
C MET A 66 16.39 4.29 0.14
N ILE A 67 15.94 4.71 -1.04
CA ILE A 67 16.74 5.53 -1.95
C ILE A 67 17.03 6.87 -1.25
N PRO A 68 18.27 7.35 -1.19
CA PRO A 68 18.63 8.56 -0.44
C PRO A 68 17.84 9.82 -0.82
N GLU A 69 17.47 9.96 -2.08
CA GLU A 69 16.73 11.09 -2.63
C GLU A 69 15.22 10.85 -2.72
N ALA A 70 14.74 9.64 -2.36
CA ALA A 70 13.32 9.34 -2.34
C ALA A 70 12.58 10.18 -1.29
N ARG A 71 11.32 10.42 -1.55
CA ARG A 71 10.42 11.21 -0.70
C ARG A 71 9.15 10.43 -0.45
N PHE A 72 8.66 10.51 0.78
CA PHE A 72 7.30 10.08 1.07
C PHE A 72 6.32 10.99 0.36
N CYS A 73 5.39 10.39 -0.35
CA CYS A 73 4.30 11.02 -1.08
C CYS A 73 2.97 10.46 -0.59
N GLY A 74 1.88 11.19 -0.81
CA GLY A 74 0.52 10.77 -0.46
C GLY A 74 -0.48 11.91 -0.62
N GLY A 75 -1.76 11.57 -0.73
CA GLY A 75 -2.84 12.53 -0.87
C GLY A 75 -3.00 13.13 -2.26
N ALA A 76 -3.39 14.39 -2.31
CA ALA A 76 -3.68 15.08 -3.55
C ALA A 76 -2.43 15.39 -4.38
N GLU A 77 -2.58 15.30 -5.70
CA GLU A 77 -1.56 15.61 -6.70
C GLU A 77 -1.99 16.76 -7.62
N LYS A 78 -1.06 17.23 -8.46
CA LYS A 78 -1.34 18.21 -9.51
C LYS A 78 -1.17 17.59 -10.89
N SER A 79 -2.19 17.73 -11.71
CA SER A 79 -2.10 17.39 -13.15
C SER A 79 -1.10 18.29 -13.89
N LEU A 80 -0.75 17.93 -15.13
CA LEU A 80 0.08 18.76 -16.01
C LEU A 80 -0.52 20.14 -16.26
N GLN A 81 -1.85 20.29 -16.15
CA GLN A 81 -2.57 21.56 -16.28
C GLN A 81 -2.64 22.34 -14.95
N GLY A 82 -2.06 21.81 -13.87
CA GLY A 82 -2.07 22.43 -12.55
C GLY A 82 -3.36 22.21 -11.74
N ILE A 83 -4.25 21.33 -12.20
CA ILE A 83 -5.48 20.97 -11.47
C ILE A 83 -5.12 20.03 -10.32
N VAL A 84 -5.56 20.38 -9.11
CA VAL A 84 -5.42 19.50 -7.93
C VAL A 84 -6.49 18.43 -7.98
N PHE A 85 -6.10 17.18 -7.77
CA PHE A 85 -7.00 16.01 -7.75
C PHE A 85 -6.47 14.93 -6.83
N ASN A 86 -7.34 14.03 -6.39
CA ASN A 86 -6.94 12.81 -5.72
C ASN A 86 -6.88 11.67 -6.75
N PRO A 87 -5.72 11.07 -6.99
CA PRO A 87 -5.59 9.95 -7.94
C PRO A 87 -6.35 8.71 -7.45
N ASN A 88 -6.39 8.49 -6.13
CA ASN A 88 -7.05 7.37 -5.48
C ASN A 88 -8.01 7.85 -4.39
N ILE A 89 -9.19 7.22 -4.32
CA ILE A 89 -10.18 7.36 -3.25
C ILE A 89 -10.72 5.96 -2.94
N PRO A 90 -10.48 5.41 -1.74
CA PRO A 90 -9.75 5.99 -0.59
C PRO A 90 -8.23 6.02 -0.78
N SER A 91 -7.54 6.79 0.04
CA SER A 91 -6.09 6.76 0.22
C SER A 91 -5.77 7.20 1.65
N GLU A 92 -5.06 6.35 2.40
CA GLU A 92 -4.71 6.56 3.81
C GLU A 92 -3.20 6.52 4.04
N GLU A 93 -2.44 6.41 2.97
CA GLU A 93 -1.03 6.07 2.96
C GLU A 93 -0.09 7.25 2.76
N CYS A 94 1.10 7.11 3.35
CA CYS A 94 2.30 7.80 2.93
C CYS A 94 3.26 6.76 2.35
N PHE A 95 3.53 6.80 1.05
CA PHE A 95 4.33 5.80 0.37
C PHE A 95 5.68 6.35 -0.11
N ILE A 96 6.64 5.46 -0.30
CA ILE A 96 8.00 5.77 -0.75
C ILE A 96 8.53 4.62 -1.60
N SER A 97 9.37 4.94 -2.59
CA SER A 97 10.08 3.93 -3.40
C SER A 97 11.29 3.40 -2.65
N PRO A 98 11.37 2.08 -2.40
CA PRO A 98 12.51 1.46 -1.77
C PRO A 98 13.70 1.35 -2.73
N MET A 99 14.90 1.13 -2.19
CA MET A 99 16.10 0.90 -2.98
C MET A 99 16.19 -0.56 -3.43
N ARG A 100 16.26 -0.78 -4.74
CA ARG A 100 16.52 -2.12 -5.30
C ARG A 100 17.78 -2.73 -4.68
N GLY A 101 17.72 -4.00 -4.28
CA GLY A 101 18.85 -4.68 -3.64
C GLY A 101 18.95 -4.45 -2.13
N LYS A 102 18.00 -3.76 -1.49
CA LYS A 102 18.08 -3.42 -0.07
C LYS A 102 16.83 -3.86 0.72
N ALA A 103 16.37 -5.08 0.47
CA ALA A 103 15.33 -5.72 1.27
C ALA A 103 15.86 -7.02 1.85
N GLU A 104 15.76 -7.21 3.17
CA GLU A 104 16.26 -8.36 3.90
C GLU A 104 15.28 -8.85 4.95
N GLY A 105 15.16 -10.16 5.11
CA GLY A 105 14.35 -10.78 6.15
C GLY A 105 13.06 -11.40 5.64
N ILE A 106 12.07 -11.54 6.51
CA ILE A 106 10.81 -12.21 6.21
C ILE A 106 9.62 -11.33 6.58
N VAL A 107 8.63 -11.29 5.71
CA VAL A 107 7.37 -10.60 5.94
C VAL A 107 6.21 -11.58 5.82
N TYR A 108 5.31 -11.55 6.78
CA TYR A 108 4.06 -12.31 6.81
C TYR A 108 2.88 -11.40 6.53
N SER A 109 1.97 -11.86 5.68
CA SER A 109 0.71 -11.15 5.46
C SER A 109 -0.11 -11.08 6.75
N SER A 110 -0.75 -9.95 6.97
CA SER A 110 -1.73 -9.77 8.06
C SER A 110 -3.17 -9.85 7.57
N LYS A 111 -3.37 -9.79 6.26
CA LYS A 111 -4.67 -9.85 5.56
C LYS A 111 -4.52 -10.67 4.27
N PRO A 112 -5.62 -11.29 3.78
CA PRO A 112 -5.62 -11.89 2.46
C PRO A 112 -5.44 -10.84 1.37
N LEU A 113 -4.77 -11.22 0.28
CA LEU A 113 -4.66 -10.42 -0.94
C LEU A 113 -5.71 -10.89 -1.97
N SER A 114 -6.61 -10.00 -2.37
CA SER A 114 -7.53 -10.26 -3.47
C SER A 114 -6.88 -9.88 -4.81
N TYR A 115 -6.59 -10.88 -5.62
CA TYR A 115 -5.98 -10.69 -6.93
C TYR A 115 -6.67 -11.56 -7.99
N GLN A 116 -7.04 -10.97 -9.12
CA GLN A 116 -7.76 -11.66 -10.20
C GLN A 116 -8.97 -12.48 -9.73
N SER A 117 -9.77 -11.89 -8.82
CA SER A 117 -10.94 -12.55 -8.20
C SER A 117 -10.63 -13.82 -7.41
N GLN A 118 -9.39 -14.00 -7.00
CA GLN A 118 -8.93 -15.07 -6.11
C GLN A 118 -8.27 -14.47 -4.88
N LEU A 119 -8.31 -15.20 -3.76
CA LEU A 119 -7.62 -14.81 -2.53
C LEU A 119 -6.31 -15.57 -2.41
N ILE A 120 -5.23 -14.83 -2.20
CA ILE A 120 -3.97 -15.39 -1.70
C ILE A 120 -3.97 -15.14 -0.20
N ASP A 121 -3.96 -16.21 0.61
CA ASP A 121 -4.12 -16.06 2.05
C ASP A 121 -3.03 -16.79 2.84
N ARG A 122 -2.75 -16.25 4.05
CA ARG A 122 -1.74 -16.75 4.98
C ARG A 122 -0.41 -17.00 4.29
N PHE A 123 0.09 -15.96 3.61
CA PHE A 123 1.34 -16.01 2.88
C PHE A 123 2.46 -15.28 3.60
N TRP A 124 3.67 -15.69 3.28
CA TRP A 124 4.89 -15.00 3.68
C TRP A 124 5.89 -15.00 2.53
N ILE A 125 6.80 -14.02 2.57
CA ILE A 125 7.83 -13.83 1.57
C ILE A 125 9.14 -13.52 2.27
N ARG A 126 10.22 -14.20 1.88
CA ARG A 126 11.58 -13.94 2.32
C ARG A 126 12.34 -13.18 1.25
N PHE A 127 13.00 -12.13 1.69
CA PHE A 127 13.85 -11.32 0.85
C PHE A 127 15.32 -11.50 1.21
N HIS A 128 16.18 -11.49 0.20
CA HIS A 128 17.63 -11.46 0.32
C HIS A 128 18.21 -10.60 -0.80
N GLU A 129 19.08 -9.64 -0.44
CA GLU A 129 19.65 -8.68 -1.38
C GLU A 129 18.58 -7.98 -2.26
N GLY A 130 17.45 -7.63 -1.62
CA GLY A 130 16.33 -6.94 -2.27
C GLY A 130 15.36 -7.81 -3.04
N LYS A 131 15.71 -9.07 -3.32
CA LYS A 131 14.92 -9.99 -4.13
C LYS A 131 14.09 -10.93 -3.27
N ALA A 132 12.84 -11.18 -3.65
CA ALA A 132 12.07 -12.29 -3.13
C ALA A 132 12.73 -13.61 -3.53
N VAL A 133 13.18 -14.40 -2.55
CA VAL A 133 13.94 -15.64 -2.77
C VAL A 133 13.21 -16.90 -2.33
N GLU A 134 12.24 -16.75 -1.42
CA GLU A 134 11.41 -17.84 -0.92
C GLU A 134 10.03 -17.28 -0.54
N TRP A 135 8.97 -18.03 -0.81
CA TRP A 135 7.60 -17.64 -0.47
C TRP A 135 6.70 -18.86 -0.32
N HIS A 136 5.61 -18.66 0.40
CA HIS A 136 4.58 -19.67 0.53
C HIS A 136 3.24 -19.00 0.87
N ALA A 137 2.17 -19.55 0.33
CA ALA A 137 0.80 -19.22 0.71
C ALA A 137 0.03 -20.52 1.01
N GLU A 138 -0.80 -20.52 2.05
CA GLU A 138 -1.68 -21.66 2.32
C GLU A 138 -2.80 -21.76 1.28
N GLU A 139 -3.23 -20.62 0.73
CA GLU A 139 -4.22 -20.56 -0.35
C GLU A 139 -3.65 -19.85 -1.58
N ASN A 140 -3.84 -20.46 -2.75
CA ASN A 140 -3.42 -19.94 -4.05
C ASN A 140 -1.92 -19.63 -4.17
N ASN A 141 -1.06 -20.51 -3.66
CA ASN A 141 0.40 -20.38 -3.75
C ASN A 141 0.90 -20.25 -5.21
N ASP A 142 0.27 -20.97 -6.15
CA ASP A 142 0.62 -20.89 -7.58
C ASP A 142 0.38 -19.49 -8.15
N LEU A 143 -0.64 -18.78 -7.65
CA LEU A 143 -0.93 -17.41 -8.06
C LEU A 143 0.11 -16.45 -7.48
N LEU A 144 0.51 -16.62 -6.23
CA LEU A 144 1.61 -15.85 -5.61
C LEU A 144 2.91 -16.05 -6.40
N THR A 145 3.23 -17.29 -6.75
CA THR A 145 4.40 -17.61 -7.57
C THR A 145 4.37 -16.89 -8.92
N LYS A 146 3.24 -16.92 -9.62
CA LYS A 146 3.08 -16.21 -10.91
C LYS A 146 3.25 -14.70 -10.78
N LEU A 147 2.83 -14.10 -9.65
CA LEU A 147 3.04 -12.68 -9.39
C LEU A 147 4.52 -12.35 -9.25
N ILE A 148 5.24 -13.11 -8.42
CA ILE A 148 6.66 -12.86 -8.11
C ILE A 148 7.57 -13.18 -9.30
N GLU A 149 7.20 -14.16 -10.14
CA GLU A 149 7.99 -14.62 -11.27
C GLU A 149 7.51 -14.07 -12.64
N MET A 150 6.65 -13.07 -12.66
CA MET A 150 6.07 -12.52 -13.88
C MET A 150 7.12 -11.96 -14.84
N ASP A 151 8.09 -11.25 -14.30
CA ASP A 151 9.29 -10.75 -15.01
C ASP A 151 10.44 -10.53 -14.01
N GLU A 152 11.57 -10.00 -14.48
CA GLU A 152 12.74 -9.75 -13.62
C GLU A 152 12.45 -8.72 -12.53
N GLY A 153 11.65 -7.69 -12.82
CA GLY A 153 11.31 -6.60 -11.90
C GLY A 153 10.31 -7.03 -10.81
N SER A 154 9.41 -7.94 -11.14
CA SER A 154 8.31 -8.38 -10.26
C SER A 154 8.75 -9.11 -8.99
N SER A 155 10.01 -9.52 -8.88
CA SER A 155 10.59 -10.10 -7.67
C SER A 155 11.22 -9.07 -6.71
N TYR A 156 11.17 -7.77 -7.06
CA TYR A 156 11.67 -6.66 -6.24
C TYR A 156 10.53 -5.76 -5.81
N LEU A 157 10.73 -5.05 -4.69
CA LEU A 157 9.76 -4.07 -4.22
C LEU A 157 9.87 -2.76 -5.00
N GLY A 158 8.73 -2.23 -5.43
CA GLY A 158 8.57 -0.90 -6.02
C GLY A 158 8.01 0.13 -5.04
N GLU A 159 7.36 -0.34 -3.97
CA GLU A 159 6.71 0.55 -3.00
C GLU A 159 6.79 0.00 -1.58
N CYS A 160 6.93 0.93 -0.62
CA CYS A 160 6.65 0.73 0.79
C CYS A 160 5.69 1.83 1.26
N ALA A 161 4.52 1.44 1.74
CA ALA A 161 3.50 2.34 2.21
C ALA A 161 3.28 2.22 3.72
N LEU A 162 3.20 3.37 4.38
CA LEU A 162 2.89 3.50 5.81
C LEU A 162 1.45 3.97 5.95
N VAL A 163 0.62 3.15 6.59
CA VAL A 163 -0.79 3.42 6.86
C VAL A 163 -1.01 3.42 8.37
N PRO A 164 -1.67 4.42 8.93
CA PRO A 164 -1.93 4.48 10.37
C PRO A 164 -2.94 3.40 10.80
N PHE A 165 -2.79 2.93 12.03
CA PHE A 165 -3.67 1.90 12.59
C PHE A 165 -5.14 2.32 12.64
N ASP A 166 -5.42 3.62 12.77
CA ASP A 166 -6.75 4.22 12.81
C ASP A 166 -7.34 4.52 11.42
N SER A 167 -6.73 3.99 10.34
CA SER A 167 -7.34 4.01 9.02
C SER A 167 -8.81 3.57 9.10
N PRO A 168 -9.77 4.31 8.51
CA PRO A 168 -11.18 3.93 8.53
C PRO A 168 -11.43 2.55 7.94
N ILE A 169 -10.60 2.13 6.98
CA ILE A 169 -10.69 0.81 6.35
C ILE A 169 -10.28 -0.27 7.35
N ASN A 170 -9.17 -0.08 8.07
CA ASN A 170 -8.77 -1.00 9.14
C ASN A 170 -9.83 -1.07 10.25
N GLN A 171 -10.36 0.08 10.68
CA GLN A 171 -11.36 0.15 11.76
C GLN A 171 -12.71 -0.47 11.36
N SER A 172 -13.02 -0.53 10.06
CA SER A 172 -14.24 -1.20 9.56
C SER A 172 -14.22 -2.71 9.80
N GLY A 173 -13.04 -3.32 9.87
CA GLY A 173 -12.87 -4.77 9.96
C GLY A 173 -13.35 -5.54 8.72
N ILE A 174 -13.65 -4.84 7.61
CA ILE A 174 -14.17 -5.42 6.37
C ILE A 174 -13.00 -5.69 5.42
N LEU A 175 -13.00 -6.87 4.81
CA LEU A 175 -12.22 -7.15 3.59
C LEU A 175 -13.12 -6.84 2.39
N PHE A 176 -12.72 -5.86 1.58
CA PHE A 176 -13.53 -5.36 0.47
C PHE A 176 -13.37 -6.19 -0.81
N TYR A 177 -12.38 -7.08 -0.86
CA TYR A 177 -11.98 -7.81 -2.08
C TYR A 177 -11.62 -6.86 -3.23
N ASN A 178 -11.05 -5.73 -2.87
CA ASN A 178 -10.57 -4.70 -3.77
C ASN A 178 -9.23 -4.20 -3.25
N THR A 179 -8.18 -4.34 -4.06
CA THR A 179 -6.79 -4.04 -3.67
C THR A 179 -6.65 -2.63 -3.14
N LEU A 180 -7.22 -1.62 -3.82
CA LEU A 180 -7.13 -0.21 -3.40
C LEU A 180 -7.69 0.03 -1.99
N PHE A 181 -8.81 -0.64 -1.63
CA PHE A 181 -9.35 -0.54 -0.27
C PHE A 181 -8.50 -1.34 0.71
N ASP A 182 -8.24 -2.60 0.41
CA ASP A 182 -7.67 -3.54 1.36
C ASP A 182 -6.21 -3.20 1.71
N GLU A 183 -5.42 -2.66 0.77
CA GLU A 183 -4.06 -2.16 1.03
C GLU A 183 -4.07 -0.95 1.97
N ASN A 184 -5.03 -0.05 1.84
CA ASN A 184 -5.17 1.13 2.70
C ASN A 184 -5.69 0.81 4.13
N ALA A 185 -5.84 -0.47 4.48
CA ALA A 185 -6.13 -0.93 5.84
C ALA A 185 -4.88 -1.07 6.73
N SER A 186 -3.69 -1.24 6.16
CA SER A 186 -2.44 -1.44 6.92
C SER A 186 -1.21 -1.04 6.11
N CYS A 187 -0.05 -0.95 6.78
CA CYS A 187 1.21 -0.82 6.06
C CYS A 187 1.34 -1.96 5.04
N HIS A 188 1.76 -1.61 3.83
CA HIS A 188 1.85 -2.58 2.73
C HIS A 188 3.07 -2.31 1.85
N MET A 189 3.33 -3.24 0.95
CA MET A 189 4.41 -3.19 -0.01
C MET A 189 3.90 -3.66 -1.36
N ALA A 190 4.35 -3.04 -2.45
CA ALA A 190 4.04 -3.49 -3.79
C ALA A 190 5.29 -3.98 -4.51
N PHE A 191 5.13 -5.03 -5.30
CA PHE A 191 6.16 -5.54 -6.20
C PHE A 191 6.19 -4.76 -7.52
N GLY A 192 7.36 -4.72 -8.15
CA GLY A 192 7.53 -4.25 -9.50
C GLY A 192 7.92 -2.78 -9.63
N GLU A 193 7.26 -2.05 -10.51
CA GLU A 193 7.62 -0.68 -10.88
C GLU A 193 7.45 0.30 -9.71
N ALA A 194 8.44 1.16 -9.52
CA ALA A 194 8.44 2.19 -8.49
C ALA A 194 7.86 3.52 -9.02
N TYR A 195 7.24 4.28 -8.11
CA TYR A 195 6.79 5.64 -8.43
C TYR A 195 7.99 6.62 -8.47
N PRO A 196 7.96 7.62 -9.37
CA PRO A 196 9.04 8.60 -9.50
C PRO A 196 9.03 9.68 -8.39
N CYS A 197 8.66 9.32 -7.15
CA CYS A 197 8.74 10.18 -5.95
C CYS A 197 10.20 10.38 -5.49
N ILE A 198 11.09 10.67 -6.44
CA ILE A 198 12.53 10.85 -6.22
C ILE A 198 12.92 12.20 -6.81
N LYS A 199 13.82 12.92 -6.16
CA LYS A 199 14.35 14.16 -6.73
C LYS A 199 15.00 13.86 -8.10
N ASN A 200 14.49 14.48 -9.16
CA ASN A 200 14.84 14.21 -10.56
C ASN A 200 14.41 12.81 -11.09
N GLY A 201 13.46 12.15 -10.45
CA GLY A 201 12.97 10.82 -10.87
C GLY A 201 12.49 10.75 -12.31
N SER A 202 11.93 11.84 -12.86
CA SER A 202 11.53 11.93 -14.26
C SER A 202 12.68 11.80 -15.28
N ASN A 203 13.92 11.94 -14.83
CA ASN A 203 15.12 11.80 -15.65
C ASN A 203 15.85 10.46 -15.41
N MET A 204 15.33 9.60 -14.55
CA MET A 204 15.89 8.27 -14.30
C MET A 204 15.40 7.29 -15.36
N THR A 205 16.28 6.37 -15.77
CA THR A 205 15.91 5.25 -16.65
C THR A 205 15.22 4.17 -15.82
N ARG A 206 14.50 3.26 -16.49
CA ARG A 206 13.82 2.12 -15.86
C ARG A 206 14.77 0.97 -15.45
N GLU A 207 16.07 1.19 -15.55
CA GLU A 207 17.10 0.20 -15.21
C GLU A 207 17.55 0.29 -13.74
#